data_8fa08f51495cb573deb180607bcf7cee
#
_entry.id   8fa08f51495cb573deb180607bcf7cee
#
_cell.length_a   1.000
_cell.length_b   1.000
_cell.length_c   1.000
_cell.angle_alpha   90.00
_cell.angle_beta   90.00
_cell.angle_gamma   90.00
#
_symmetry.space_group_name_H-M   'P 1'
#
loop_
_entity.id
_entity.type
_entity.pdbx_description
1 polymer ?
#
loop_
_entity_poly.entity_id
_entity_poly.type
_entity_poly.pdbx_seq_one_letter_code
_entity_poly.pdbx_strand_id
1 'polypeptide(L)'
;MIAVYDKLIYFNEASKYTILRMRTDDSSVPEEARSQYTFRDRMLRFTAVGYGLPQTDSVKLEIEGDWKEGKYGLQLHVEHWHELVPPTTEGLLSYLSSGLLKGIGESTARSIVQRFGTDALDVLEFHPEKLLEIRGITEQKLEEIKTCYAESRAMRDIMELLTPFQVTPVTAMKIYQHFGPACTDILRKSPFRLCEISGFGFRRVDTIIRKSGGDPHDPVRIHGAMICALENARQHGHLYLEVNALITESLQFLNEPIPLPQMQVRRAEVEQKLQQMAEDNEIVSDGGRLYLPHIFMQEVETAAKAAAMLMEHTAKIDVTLPLEQVKQKLGLHLTKRQSRSVEVAMERNLSIITGGPGTGKTTVLKAIIEVYRILHPKNRIVLAAPTGKASRRMAQSTGMLEALTLHSLLGLQGDFCSKDKQDKPLQVDFLI
;
A
#
# COMPACT_ATOMS: atom_id res chain seq x y z
N MET A 1 20.21 9.33 22.85
CA MET A 1 19.99 9.49 24.31
C MET A 1 19.06 8.40 24.83
N ILE A 2 19.18 8.05 26.11
CA ILE A 2 18.27 7.07 26.74
C ILE A 2 17.12 7.81 27.44
N ALA A 3 15.89 7.46 27.13
CA ALA A 3 14.72 8.07 27.72
C ALA A 3 13.61 7.05 28.00
N VAL A 4 12.66 7.42 28.85
CA VAL A 4 11.52 6.60 29.26
C VAL A 4 10.24 7.37 28.99
N TYR A 5 9.20 6.68 28.57
CA TYR A 5 7.85 7.25 28.46
C TYR A 5 7.39 7.87 29.80
N ASP A 6 6.81 9.04 29.73
CA ASP A 6 6.20 9.72 30.88
C ASP A 6 4.69 9.90 30.67
N LYS A 7 4.30 10.42 29.49
CA LYS A 7 2.88 10.67 29.20
C LYS A 7 2.62 10.76 27.71
N LEU A 8 1.50 10.19 27.26
CA LEU A 8 0.97 10.41 25.93
C LEU A 8 0.37 11.81 25.80
N ILE A 9 0.78 12.57 24.79
CA ILE A 9 0.24 13.88 24.44
C ILE A 9 -0.75 13.73 23.27
N TYR A 10 -0.33 13.03 22.23
CA TYR A 10 -1.15 12.78 21.03
C TYR A 10 -0.78 11.47 20.36
N PHE A 11 -1.76 10.77 19.82
CA PHE A 11 -1.59 9.56 19.03
C PHE A 11 -2.60 9.52 17.90
N ASN A 12 -2.13 9.23 16.69
CA ASN A 12 -2.97 8.97 15.54
C ASN A 12 -2.88 7.48 15.17
N GLU A 13 -3.98 6.78 15.29
CA GLU A 13 -4.02 5.32 15.08
C GLU A 13 -3.71 4.91 13.64
N ALA A 14 -4.16 5.68 12.65
CA ALA A 14 -3.96 5.37 11.24
C ALA A 14 -2.52 5.59 10.78
N SER A 15 -1.88 6.69 11.22
CA SER A 15 -0.51 7.02 10.83
C SER A 15 0.54 6.55 11.83
N LYS A 16 0.14 6.07 13.02
CA LYS A 16 1.01 5.79 14.17
C LYS A 16 1.85 7.00 14.62
N TYR A 17 1.49 8.21 14.17
CA TYR A 17 2.14 9.44 14.59
C TYR A 17 1.88 9.69 16.08
N THR A 18 2.96 9.86 16.82
CA THR A 18 2.93 9.87 18.28
C THR A 18 3.66 11.11 18.81
N ILE A 19 3.06 11.81 19.75
CA ILE A 19 3.72 12.87 20.53
C ILE A 19 3.68 12.42 21.96
N LEU A 20 4.87 12.23 22.54
CA LEU A 20 5.06 11.80 23.91
C LEU A 20 5.78 12.87 24.73
N ARG A 21 5.45 12.94 26.00
CA ARG A 21 6.38 13.47 26.98
C ARG A 21 7.26 12.33 27.45
N MET A 22 8.56 12.53 27.38
CA MET A 22 9.56 11.56 27.81
C MET A 22 10.38 12.12 28.98
N ARG A 23 10.97 11.24 29.75
CA ARG A 23 11.87 11.57 30.87
C ARG A 23 13.24 10.93 30.68
N THR A 24 14.27 11.67 31.04
CA THR A 24 15.66 11.22 30.92
C THR A 24 16.53 11.82 32.01
N ASP A 25 17.62 11.18 32.32
CA ASP A 25 18.72 11.70 33.13
C ASP A 25 19.85 12.30 32.28
N ASP A 26 19.74 12.20 30.96
CA ASP A 26 20.72 12.71 30.01
C ASP A 26 20.69 14.25 29.95
N SER A 27 21.82 14.87 30.26
CA SER A 27 21.99 16.32 30.28
C SER A 27 22.06 16.95 28.88
N SER A 28 22.13 16.16 27.82
CA SER A 28 22.17 16.63 26.40
C SER A 28 20.87 17.27 25.93
N VAL A 29 19.78 17.16 26.72
CA VAL A 29 18.51 17.84 26.41
C VAL A 29 18.71 19.36 26.47
N PRO A 30 18.44 20.11 25.38
CA PRO A 30 18.53 21.57 25.36
C PRO A 30 17.67 22.22 26.44
N GLU A 31 18.13 23.34 27.03
CA GLU A 31 17.40 24.00 28.11
C GLU A 31 16.01 24.48 27.65
N GLU A 32 15.88 24.95 26.43
CA GLU A 32 14.63 25.40 25.82
C GLU A 32 13.62 24.28 25.60
N ALA A 33 14.08 23.03 25.53
CA ALA A 33 13.23 21.85 25.36
C ALA A 33 12.75 21.25 26.70
N ARG A 34 13.36 21.69 27.81
CA ARG A 34 13.04 21.14 29.14
C ARG A 34 11.70 21.65 29.65
N SER A 35 10.94 20.78 30.30
CA SER A 35 9.72 21.18 30.98
C SER A 35 10.04 22.20 32.10
N GLN A 36 9.25 23.26 32.19
CA GLN A 36 9.37 24.29 33.23
C GLN A 36 8.96 23.78 34.64
N TYR A 37 8.36 22.62 34.73
CA TYR A 37 7.89 22.04 36.00
C TYR A 37 8.98 21.18 36.62
N THR A 38 9.25 21.37 37.91
CA THR A 38 10.15 20.54 38.73
C THR A 38 9.42 19.30 39.20
N PHE A 39 9.95 18.13 38.90
CA PHE A 39 9.40 16.84 39.32
C PHE A 39 10.23 16.23 40.48
N ARG A 40 9.56 15.41 41.29
CA ARG A 40 10.20 14.81 42.50
C ARG A 40 11.35 13.85 42.14
N ASP A 41 11.33 13.23 40.98
CA ASP A 41 12.34 12.26 40.52
C ASP A 41 13.60 12.91 39.92
N ARG A 42 13.65 14.25 39.86
CA ARG A 42 14.76 15.04 39.32
C ARG A 42 15.12 14.73 37.84
N MET A 43 14.31 13.96 37.13
CA MET A 43 14.55 13.67 35.73
C MET A 43 14.11 14.84 34.84
N LEU A 44 14.86 15.08 33.78
CA LEU A 44 14.48 16.04 32.72
C LEU A 44 13.31 15.50 31.92
N ARG A 45 12.42 16.38 31.57
CA ARG A 45 11.27 16.03 30.71
C ARG A 45 11.26 16.90 29.47
N PHE A 46 11.01 16.26 28.34
CA PHE A 46 10.95 16.91 27.04
C PHE A 46 9.86 16.26 26.18
N THR A 47 9.50 16.93 25.09
CA THR A 47 8.56 16.40 24.11
C THR A 47 9.31 15.68 23.00
N ALA A 48 8.95 14.42 22.77
CA ALA A 48 9.41 13.64 21.64
C ALA A 48 8.27 13.43 20.66
N VAL A 49 8.58 13.58 19.38
CA VAL A 49 7.65 13.45 18.27
C VAL A 49 8.22 12.42 17.31
N GLY A 50 7.43 11.41 16.98
CA GLY A 50 7.90 10.35 16.08
C GLY A 50 6.75 9.43 15.67
N TYR A 51 7.10 8.34 15.05
CA TYR A 51 6.14 7.34 14.62
C TYR A 51 6.36 6.04 15.35
N GLY A 52 5.27 5.41 15.81
CA GLY A 52 5.32 4.11 16.47
C GLY A 52 6.06 4.10 17.81
N LEU A 53 6.30 5.26 18.43
CA LEU A 53 6.96 5.34 19.73
C LEU A 53 6.15 4.57 20.77
N PRO A 54 6.79 3.66 21.55
CA PRO A 54 6.12 2.89 22.58
C PRO A 54 5.50 3.77 23.66
N GLN A 55 4.26 3.46 24.04
CA GLN A 55 3.50 4.21 25.05
C GLN A 55 3.52 3.48 26.40
N THR A 56 4.69 3.01 26.81
CA THR A 56 4.89 2.27 28.05
C THR A 56 6.16 2.74 28.77
N ASP A 57 6.09 2.85 30.08
CA ASP A 57 7.23 3.16 30.94
C ASP A 57 8.02 1.91 31.36
N SER A 58 7.57 0.73 30.94
CA SER A 58 8.18 -0.56 31.24
C SER A 58 9.49 -0.81 30.49
N VAL A 59 9.79 0.01 29.46
CA VAL A 59 10.97 -0.16 28.62
C VAL A 59 11.71 1.17 28.49
N LYS A 60 13.04 1.13 28.57
CA LYS A 60 13.90 2.26 28.21
C LYS A 60 14.09 2.28 26.71
N LEU A 61 14.06 3.46 26.12
CA LEU A 61 14.30 3.68 24.70
C LEU A 61 15.64 4.39 24.54
N GLU A 62 16.47 3.87 23.68
CA GLU A 62 17.55 4.65 23.07
C GLU A 62 16.96 5.37 21.87
N ILE A 63 17.00 6.70 21.88
CA ILE A 63 16.37 7.54 20.87
C ILE A 63 17.39 8.48 20.24
N GLU A 64 17.30 8.62 18.92
CA GLU A 64 18.11 9.53 18.11
C GLU A 64 17.20 10.38 17.23
N GLY A 65 17.59 11.63 17.01
CA GLY A 65 16.80 12.54 16.18
C GLY A 65 17.26 14.00 16.33
N ASP A 66 16.57 14.87 15.61
CA ASP A 66 16.86 16.29 15.56
C ASP A 66 15.92 17.11 16.45
N TRP A 67 16.48 18.11 17.13
CA TRP A 67 15.68 19.10 17.84
C TRP A 67 15.12 20.13 16.86
N LYS A 68 13.80 20.24 16.77
CA LYS A 68 13.09 21.16 15.86
C LYS A 68 12.04 21.95 16.63
N GLU A 69 11.88 23.21 16.23
CA GLU A 69 10.86 24.08 16.82
C GLU A 69 9.48 23.65 16.34
N GLY A 70 8.56 23.35 17.27
CA GLY A 70 7.21 22.95 17.02
C GLY A 70 6.19 23.93 17.62
N LYS A 71 4.92 23.65 17.44
CA LYS A 71 3.82 24.51 17.94
C LYS A 71 3.88 24.82 19.45
N TYR A 72 4.56 23.97 20.22
CA TYR A 72 4.61 24.03 21.70
C TYR A 72 6.04 24.10 22.23
N GLY A 73 6.97 24.67 21.47
CA GLY A 73 8.39 24.79 21.82
C GLY A 73 9.29 23.78 21.13
N LEU A 74 10.55 23.73 21.56
CA LEU A 74 11.56 22.82 21.00
C LEU A 74 11.23 21.37 21.34
N GLN A 75 11.17 20.51 20.30
CA GLN A 75 10.76 19.10 20.39
C GLN A 75 11.82 18.23 19.73
N LEU A 76 12.06 17.03 20.26
CA LEU A 76 12.90 16.02 19.61
C LEU A 76 12.08 15.29 18.54
N HIS A 77 12.43 15.50 17.28
CA HIS A 77 11.91 14.70 16.18
C HIS A 77 12.71 13.41 16.09
N VAL A 78 12.15 12.34 16.65
CA VAL A 78 12.80 11.02 16.73
C VAL A 78 12.84 10.41 15.35
N GLU A 79 14.04 10.15 14.86
CA GLU A 79 14.31 9.47 13.59
C GLU A 79 14.53 7.99 13.80
N HIS A 80 15.26 7.65 14.90
CA HIS A 80 15.56 6.27 15.29
C HIS A 80 15.27 6.07 16.75
N TRP A 81 14.79 4.88 17.07
CA TRP A 81 14.65 4.46 18.46
C TRP A 81 14.80 2.94 18.58
N HIS A 82 15.43 2.51 19.68
CA HIS A 82 15.58 1.10 20.02
C HIS A 82 15.11 0.86 21.44
N GLU A 83 14.47 -0.27 21.64
CA GLU A 83 14.12 -0.73 22.98
C GLU A 83 15.36 -1.34 23.64
N LEU A 84 15.78 -0.76 24.77
CA LEU A 84 16.81 -1.33 25.59
C LEU A 84 16.19 -2.38 26.49
N VAL A 85 16.24 -3.64 26.06
CA VAL A 85 15.84 -4.77 26.90
C VAL A 85 17.06 -5.17 27.75
N PRO A 86 17.05 -4.92 29.07
CA PRO A 86 18.14 -5.37 29.91
C PRO A 86 18.24 -6.90 29.82
N PRO A 87 19.48 -7.49 29.78
CA PRO A 87 19.66 -8.94 29.75
C PRO A 87 19.45 -9.54 31.15
N THR A 88 18.41 -9.06 31.85
CA THR A 88 18.03 -9.52 33.19
C THR A 88 16.61 -10.07 33.12
N THR A 89 16.29 -11.01 33.99
CA THR A 89 14.94 -11.59 34.09
C THR A 89 13.85 -10.55 34.35
N GLU A 90 14.16 -9.50 35.10
CA GLU A 90 13.23 -8.38 35.36
C GLU A 90 13.01 -7.51 34.13
N GLY A 91 14.08 -7.21 33.38
CA GLY A 91 14.00 -6.46 32.14
C GLY A 91 13.21 -7.22 31.07
N LEU A 92 13.44 -8.53 30.93
CA LEU A 92 12.70 -9.41 30.02
C LEU A 92 11.22 -9.52 30.41
N LEU A 93 10.93 -9.64 31.71
CA LEU A 93 9.54 -9.66 32.18
C LEU A 93 8.83 -8.35 31.83
N SER A 94 9.48 -7.22 32.09
CA SER A 94 8.95 -5.90 31.77
C SER A 94 8.69 -5.74 30.28
N TYR A 95 9.63 -6.17 29.43
CA TYR A 95 9.50 -6.15 27.97
C TYR A 95 8.35 -7.03 27.49
N LEU A 96 8.29 -8.28 27.89
CA LEU A 96 7.26 -9.23 27.44
C LEU A 96 5.86 -8.84 27.93
N SER A 97 5.74 -8.18 29.09
CA SER A 97 4.47 -7.71 29.64
C SER A 97 4.06 -6.29 29.20
N SER A 98 4.90 -5.59 28.44
CA SER A 98 4.70 -4.20 28.04
C SER A 98 3.48 -3.94 27.17
N GLY A 99 2.84 -5.00 26.63
CA GLY A 99 1.74 -4.91 25.66
C GLY A 99 2.20 -4.70 24.21
N LEU A 100 3.50 -4.64 23.96
CA LEU A 100 4.07 -4.54 22.61
C LEU A 100 3.88 -5.85 21.82
N LEU A 101 3.88 -6.98 22.53
CA LEU A 101 3.66 -8.30 21.95
C LEU A 101 2.23 -8.78 22.23
N LYS A 102 1.36 -8.70 21.24
CA LYS A 102 -0.01 -9.24 21.34
C LYS A 102 0.03 -10.73 21.66
N GLY A 103 -0.85 -11.18 22.54
CA GLY A 103 -0.91 -12.59 22.97
C GLY A 103 -0.05 -12.89 24.20
N ILE A 104 0.87 -12.02 24.61
CA ILE A 104 1.64 -12.16 25.84
C ILE A 104 1.16 -11.12 26.85
N GLY A 105 0.31 -11.54 27.79
CA GLY A 105 -0.06 -10.73 28.95
C GLY A 105 0.92 -10.95 30.12
N GLU A 106 0.79 -10.15 31.19
CA GLU A 106 1.70 -10.19 32.35
C GLU A 106 1.87 -11.60 32.95
N SER A 107 0.78 -12.34 33.09
CA SER A 107 0.83 -13.73 33.60
C SER A 107 1.61 -14.67 32.66
N THR A 108 1.41 -14.55 31.35
CA THR A 108 2.13 -15.34 30.35
C THR A 108 3.61 -14.97 30.30
N ALA A 109 3.93 -13.66 30.33
CA ALA A 109 5.29 -13.15 30.38
C ALA A 109 6.05 -13.68 31.59
N ARG A 110 5.41 -13.65 32.77
CA ARG A 110 5.97 -14.18 34.01
C ARG A 110 6.29 -15.68 33.90
N SER A 111 5.38 -16.46 33.33
CA SER A 111 5.60 -17.90 33.12
C SER A 111 6.72 -18.19 32.12
N ILE A 112 6.83 -17.39 31.05
CA ILE A 112 7.92 -17.50 30.06
C ILE A 112 9.27 -17.23 30.74
N VAL A 113 9.39 -16.09 31.43
CA VAL A 113 10.65 -15.71 32.10
C VAL A 113 11.02 -16.67 33.25
N GLN A 114 10.02 -17.17 33.98
CA GLN A 114 10.27 -18.16 35.04
C GLN A 114 10.78 -19.48 34.45
N ARG A 115 10.33 -19.88 33.28
CA ARG A 115 10.72 -21.15 32.63
C ARG A 115 12.06 -21.06 31.92
N PHE A 116 12.30 -19.96 31.18
CA PHE A 116 13.42 -19.82 30.26
C PHE A 116 14.47 -18.79 30.72
N GLY A 117 14.20 -18.00 31.74
CA GLY A 117 15.14 -17.02 32.26
C GLY A 117 15.56 -15.99 31.21
N THR A 118 16.87 -15.78 31.09
CA THR A 118 17.50 -14.88 30.12
C THR A 118 17.37 -15.36 28.66
N ASP A 119 17.11 -16.66 28.44
CA ASP A 119 17.01 -17.25 27.11
C ASP A 119 15.58 -17.10 26.52
N ALA A 120 14.69 -16.40 27.22
CA ALA A 120 13.29 -16.25 26.82
C ALA A 120 13.11 -15.66 25.41
N LEU A 121 13.95 -14.70 25.00
CA LEU A 121 13.90 -14.12 23.65
C LEU A 121 14.45 -15.09 22.60
N ASP A 122 15.52 -15.83 22.90
CA ASP A 122 16.07 -16.84 22.01
C ASP A 122 15.06 -17.98 21.78
N VAL A 123 14.31 -18.33 22.82
CA VAL A 123 13.23 -19.33 22.71
C VAL A 123 12.11 -18.80 21.83
N LEU A 124 11.68 -17.56 22.00
CA LEU A 124 10.66 -16.94 21.13
C LEU A 124 11.09 -16.88 19.67
N GLU A 125 12.37 -16.66 19.42
CA GLU A 125 12.93 -16.47 18.09
C GLU A 125 13.24 -17.80 17.38
N PHE A 126 13.93 -18.71 18.05
CA PHE A 126 14.50 -19.91 17.42
C PHE A 126 13.78 -21.22 17.80
N HIS A 127 13.07 -21.23 18.92
CA HIS A 127 12.44 -22.44 19.48
C HIS A 127 11.05 -22.15 20.05
N PRO A 128 10.16 -21.45 19.31
CA PRO A 128 8.87 -21.02 19.83
C PRO A 128 7.95 -22.20 20.25
N GLU A 129 8.17 -23.39 19.72
CA GLU A 129 7.45 -24.61 20.10
C GLU A 129 7.62 -24.96 21.59
N LYS A 130 8.75 -24.57 22.22
CA LYS A 130 8.96 -24.78 23.66
C LYS A 130 7.99 -24.00 24.54
N LEU A 131 7.34 -22.96 23.99
CA LEU A 131 6.32 -22.21 24.73
C LEU A 131 5.08 -23.07 25.05
N LEU A 132 4.86 -24.17 24.31
CA LEU A 132 3.79 -25.12 24.61
C LEU A 132 3.99 -25.85 25.94
N GLU A 133 5.21 -25.86 26.50
CA GLU A 133 5.48 -26.38 27.84
C GLU A 133 4.85 -25.50 28.94
N ILE A 134 4.43 -24.28 28.60
CA ILE A 134 3.86 -23.33 29.56
C ILE A 134 2.34 -23.53 29.63
N ARG A 135 1.84 -23.76 30.83
CA ARG A 135 0.41 -23.95 31.06
C ARG A 135 -0.38 -22.69 30.60
N GLY A 136 -1.33 -22.90 29.69
CA GLY A 136 -2.20 -21.84 29.15
C GLY A 136 -1.74 -21.25 27.80
N ILE A 137 -0.64 -21.79 27.24
CA ILE A 137 -0.29 -21.53 25.84
C ILE A 137 -0.77 -22.74 25.01
N THR A 138 -1.77 -22.51 24.19
CA THR A 138 -2.30 -23.46 23.22
C THR A 138 -1.58 -23.28 21.88
N GLU A 139 -1.70 -24.25 20.96
CA GLU A 139 -1.16 -24.12 19.59
C GLU A 139 -1.66 -22.85 18.88
N GLN A 140 -2.95 -22.53 19.01
CA GLN A 140 -3.51 -21.29 18.45
C GLN A 140 -2.84 -20.05 19.02
N LYS A 141 -2.67 -20.00 20.35
CA LYS A 141 -2.02 -18.87 21.02
C LYS A 141 -0.53 -18.80 20.68
N LEU A 142 0.13 -19.92 20.48
CA LEU A 142 1.51 -19.98 19.99
C LEU A 142 1.64 -19.34 18.60
N GLU A 143 0.74 -19.67 17.67
CA GLU A 143 0.77 -19.07 16.33
C GLU A 143 0.49 -17.57 16.36
N GLU A 144 -0.41 -17.10 17.23
CA GLU A 144 -0.62 -15.66 17.44
C GLU A 144 0.63 -14.95 17.96
N ILE A 145 1.33 -15.54 18.93
CA ILE A 145 2.57 -15.00 19.50
C ILE A 145 3.68 -14.99 18.45
N LYS A 146 3.88 -16.09 17.72
CA LYS A 146 4.88 -16.20 16.64
C LYS A 146 4.67 -15.14 15.57
N THR A 147 3.43 -15.00 15.10
CA THR A 147 3.08 -14.02 14.06
C THR A 147 3.38 -12.60 14.54
N CYS A 148 2.93 -12.24 15.74
CA CYS A 148 3.13 -10.90 16.29
C CYS A 148 4.61 -10.59 16.54
N TYR A 149 5.39 -11.56 17.04
CA TYR A 149 6.82 -11.39 17.27
C TYR A 149 7.59 -11.23 15.95
N ALA A 150 7.27 -12.06 14.94
CA ALA A 150 7.87 -11.96 13.63
C ALA A 150 7.55 -10.62 12.93
N GLU A 151 6.31 -10.14 13.02
CA GLU A 151 5.92 -8.83 12.49
C GLU A 151 6.66 -7.67 13.18
N SER A 152 6.75 -7.71 14.50
CA SER A 152 7.44 -6.68 15.29
C SER A 152 8.93 -6.63 14.96
N ARG A 153 9.58 -7.80 14.81
CA ARG A 153 10.99 -7.91 14.44
C ARG A 153 11.22 -7.41 13.02
N ALA A 154 10.44 -7.93 12.06
CA ALA A 154 10.57 -7.53 10.66
C ALA A 154 10.38 -6.01 10.49
N MET A 155 9.48 -5.40 11.25
CA MET A 155 9.29 -3.95 11.23
C MET A 155 10.53 -3.19 11.71
N ARG A 156 11.19 -3.64 12.78
CA ARG A 156 12.44 -3.04 13.27
C ARG A 156 13.55 -3.17 12.23
N ASP A 157 13.74 -4.37 11.68
CA ASP A 157 14.76 -4.64 10.66
C ASP A 157 14.54 -3.80 9.38
N ILE A 158 13.28 -3.62 8.96
CA ILE A 158 12.92 -2.75 7.84
C ILE A 158 13.24 -1.29 8.16
N MET A 159 12.86 -0.81 9.33
CA MET A 159 13.11 0.58 9.73
C MET A 159 14.60 0.88 9.77
N GLU A 160 15.42 -0.02 10.32
CA GLU A 160 16.87 0.08 10.34
C GLU A 160 17.46 0.11 8.91
N LEU A 161 17.07 -0.87 8.08
CA LEU A 161 17.53 -0.97 6.69
C LEU A 161 17.16 0.27 5.86
N LEU A 162 15.99 0.83 6.11
CA LEU A 162 15.44 1.93 5.33
C LEU A 162 15.66 3.31 5.93
N THR A 163 16.41 3.40 7.02
CA THR A 163 16.86 4.66 7.63
C THR A 163 17.42 5.66 6.59
N PRO A 164 18.34 5.27 5.69
CA PRO A 164 18.89 6.19 4.69
C PRO A 164 17.82 6.75 3.74
N PHE A 165 16.70 6.07 3.61
CA PHE A 165 15.58 6.45 2.73
C PHE A 165 14.54 7.34 3.42
N GLN A 166 14.74 7.68 4.70
CA GLN A 166 13.82 8.50 5.50
C GLN A 166 12.37 7.95 5.42
N VAL A 167 12.23 6.66 5.67
CA VAL A 167 10.95 5.96 5.56
C VAL A 167 10.15 6.10 6.83
N THR A 168 8.88 6.46 6.69
CA THR A 168 7.95 6.47 7.84
C THR A 168 7.49 5.05 8.17
N PRO A 169 7.08 4.77 9.42
CA PRO A 169 6.52 3.46 9.80
C PRO A 169 5.32 3.01 8.96
N VAL A 170 4.49 3.96 8.50
CA VAL A 170 3.39 3.66 7.58
C VAL A 170 3.92 3.10 6.25
N THR A 171 5.02 3.66 5.77
CA THR A 171 5.67 3.19 4.55
C THR A 171 6.38 1.86 4.79
N ALA A 172 7.03 1.68 5.94
CA ALA A 172 7.63 0.40 6.32
C ALA A 172 6.57 -0.72 6.41
N MET A 173 5.38 -0.41 6.93
CA MET A 173 4.26 -1.35 6.95
C MET A 173 3.81 -1.73 5.53
N LYS A 174 3.71 -0.78 4.59
CA LYS A 174 3.40 -1.08 3.18
C LYS A 174 4.45 -1.98 2.54
N ILE A 175 5.74 -1.74 2.84
CA ILE A 175 6.85 -2.57 2.37
C ILE A 175 6.70 -4.00 2.90
N TYR A 176 6.43 -4.14 4.19
CA TYR A 176 6.21 -5.45 4.80
C TYR A 176 5.00 -6.17 4.22
N GLN A 177 3.88 -5.46 4.02
CA GLN A 177 2.68 -6.02 3.41
C GLN A 177 2.91 -6.48 1.96
N HIS A 178 3.78 -5.78 1.22
CA HIS A 178 4.07 -6.10 -0.18
C HIS A 178 5.05 -7.28 -0.32
N PHE A 179 6.14 -7.29 0.45
CA PHE A 179 7.21 -8.28 0.34
C PHE A 179 7.15 -9.42 1.36
N GLY A 180 6.32 -9.29 2.38
CA GLY A 180 6.20 -10.27 3.46
C GLY A 180 7.41 -10.35 4.40
N PRO A 181 7.55 -11.45 5.16
CA PRO A 181 8.61 -11.63 6.16
C PRO A 181 10.03 -11.58 5.62
N ALA A 182 10.23 -11.92 4.33
CA ALA A 182 11.54 -11.91 3.67
C ALA A 182 11.96 -10.55 3.10
N CYS A 183 11.20 -9.48 3.41
CA CYS A 183 11.40 -8.15 2.82
C CYS A 183 12.82 -7.58 3.03
N THR A 184 13.44 -7.78 4.19
CA THR A 184 14.80 -7.31 4.48
C THR A 184 15.84 -7.97 3.58
N ASP A 185 15.76 -9.27 3.38
CA ASP A 185 16.67 -10.01 2.49
C ASP A 185 16.48 -9.63 1.02
N ILE A 186 15.22 -9.44 0.62
CA ILE A 186 14.87 -8.99 -0.74
C ILE A 186 15.47 -7.61 -1.00
N LEU A 187 15.30 -6.67 -0.08
CA LEU A 187 15.75 -5.30 -0.25
C LEU A 187 17.27 -5.15 -0.14
N ARG A 188 17.95 -5.99 0.66
CA ARG A 188 19.41 -6.04 0.69
C ARG A 188 20.01 -6.48 -0.64
N LYS A 189 19.37 -7.44 -1.31
CA LYS A 189 19.82 -7.96 -2.63
C LYS A 189 19.42 -7.05 -3.78
N SER A 190 18.24 -6.44 -3.71
CA SER A 190 17.63 -5.67 -4.77
C SER A 190 16.88 -4.45 -4.23
N PRO A 191 17.57 -3.41 -3.75
CA PRO A 191 16.95 -2.24 -3.13
C PRO A 191 16.04 -1.47 -4.08
N PHE A 192 16.24 -1.57 -5.40
CA PHE A 192 15.38 -0.96 -6.41
C PHE A 192 13.97 -1.58 -6.48
N ARG A 193 13.74 -2.73 -5.85
CA ARG A 193 12.39 -3.26 -5.68
C ARG A 193 11.49 -2.35 -4.85
N LEU A 194 12.04 -1.42 -4.07
CA LEU A 194 11.27 -0.35 -3.45
C LEU A 194 10.46 0.47 -4.45
N CYS A 195 10.87 0.53 -5.72
CA CYS A 195 10.14 1.24 -6.76
C CYS A 195 8.77 0.60 -7.10
N GLU A 196 8.55 -0.66 -6.71
CA GLU A 196 7.24 -1.33 -6.81
C GLU A 196 6.20 -0.72 -5.84
N ILE A 197 6.67 0.06 -4.86
CA ILE A 197 5.82 0.65 -3.82
C ILE A 197 5.58 2.13 -4.12
N SER A 198 4.31 2.53 -4.10
CA SER A 198 3.92 3.93 -4.29
C SER A 198 4.66 4.86 -3.31
N GLY A 199 5.32 5.87 -3.85
CA GLY A 199 6.12 6.85 -3.11
C GLY A 199 7.64 6.61 -3.15
N PHE A 200 8.11 5.49 -3.75
CA PHE A 200 9.51 5.25 -4.04
C PHE A 200 9.77 5.35 -5.53
N GLY A 201 10.15 6.51 -6.01
CA GLY A 201 10.64 6.67 -7.36
C GLY A 201 12.12 6.27 -7.49
N PHE A 202 12.53 5.83 -8.68
CA PHE A 202 13.90 5.42 -8.99
C PHE A 202 14.94 6.43 -8.49
N ARG A 203 14.75 7.71 -8.76
CA ARG A 203 15.70 8.78 -8.40
C ARG A 203 16.01 8.81 -6.90
N ARG A 204 15.03 8.57 -6.05
CA ARG A 204 15.21 8.57 -4.59
C ARG A 204 16.07 7.39 -4.16
N VAL A 205 15.74 6.19 -4.62
CA VAL A 205 16.48 4.96 -4.32
C VAL A 205 17.90 5.04 -4.87
N ASP A 206 18.05 5.44 -6.13
CA ASP A 206 19.33 5.59 -6.83
C ASP A 206 20.27 6.59 -6.15
N THR A 207 19.73 7.74 -5.72
CA THR A 207 20.53 8.77 -5.04
C THR A 207 21.16 8.24 -3.76
N ILE A 208 20.44 7.43 -2.99
CA ILE A 208 20.93 6.91 -1.72
C ILE A 208 21.98 5.85 -1.97
N ILE A 209 21.73 4.91 -2.90
CA ILE A 209 22.66 3.84 -3.23
C ILE A 209 23.99 4.42 -3.76
N ARG A 210 23.91 5.42 -4.66
CA ARG A 210 25.12 6.06 -5.19
C ARG A 210 25.91 6.84 -4.12
N LYS A 211 25.23 7.48 -3.17
CA LYS A 211 25.88 8.13 -2.03
C LYS A 211 26.62 7.14 -1.14
N SER A 212 26.17 5.88 -1.11
CA SER A 212 26.84 4.79 -0.40
C SER A 212 27.94 4.09 -1.24
N GLY A 213 28.34 4.68 -2.38
CA GLY A 213 29.42 4.16 -3.23
C GLY A 213 28.98 3.09 -4.25
N GLY A 214 27.67 3.01 -4.56
CA GLY A 214 27.16 2.07 -5.56
C GLY A 214 27.69 2.35 -6.97
N ASP A 215 27.99 1.28 -7.71
CA ASP A 215 28.47 1.34 -9.10
C ASP A 215 27.36 1.85 -10.04
N PRO A 216 27.59 2.90 -10.84
CA PRO A 216 26.66 3.36 -11.86
C PRO A 216 26.25 2.30 -12.88
N HIS A 217 27.13 1.33 -13.16
CA HIS A 217 26.92 0.24 -14.12
C HIS A 217 26.40 -1.07 -13.51
N ASP A 218 26.03 -1.05 -12.21
CA ASP A 218 25.49 -2.23 -11.53
C ASP A 218 24.28 -2.80 -12.30
N PRO A 219 24.29 -4.07 -12.70
CA PRO A 219 23.16 -4.72 -13.36
C PRO A 219 21.84 -4.65 -12.57
N VAL A 220 21.89 -4.60 -11.23
CA VAL A 220 20.71 -4.43 -10.37
C VAL A 220 20.13 -3.02 -10.49
N ARG A 221 21.00 -2.02 -10.66
CA ARG A 221 20.59 -0.64 -10.91
C ARG A 221 19.92 -0.49 -12.28
N ILE A 222 20.50 -1.10 -13.34
CA ILE A 222 19.93 -1.10 -14.70
C ILE A 222 18.56 -1.79 -14.68
N HIS A 223 18.48 -2.96 -14.08
CA HIS A 223 17.22 -3.68 -13.88
C HIS A 223 16.15 -2.80 -13.19
N GLY A 224 16.53 -2.19 -12.07
CA GLY A 224 15.63 -1.30 -11.31
C GLY A 224 15.12 -0.12 -12.13
N ALA A 225 15.95 0.47 -12.98
CA ALA A 225 15.53 1.56 -13.88
C ALA A 225 14.49 1.09 -14.89
N MET A 226 14.62 -0.10 -15.45
CA MET A 226 13.67 -0.67 -16.41
C MET A 226 12.34 -1.01 -15.77
N ILE A 227 12.33 -1.63 -14.59
CA ILE A 227 11.10 -1.90 -13.84
C ILE A 227 10.41 -0.58 -13.47
N CYS A 228 11.17 0.42 -12.98
CA CYS A 228 10.60 1.73 -12.66
C CYS A 228 10.03 2.45 -13.88
N ALA A 229 10.61 2.29 -15.07
CA ALA A 229 10.06 2.86 -16.30
C ALA A 229 8.70 2.24 -16.64
N LEU A 230 8.58 0.92 -16.57
CA LEU A 230 7.31 0.21 -16.79
C LEU A 230 6.26 0.58 -15.73
N GLU A 231 6.64 0.66 -14.44
CA GLU A 231 5.75 1.08 -13.37
C GLU A 231 5.31 2.56 -13.50
N ASN A 232 6.20 3.43 -13.94
CA ASN A 232 5.86 4.82 -14.23
C ASN A 232 4.87 4.92 -15.39
N ALA A 233 5.07 4.16 -16.47
CA ALA A 233 4.13 4.06 -17.57
C ALA A 233 2.75 3.58 -17.09
N ARG A 234 2.70 2.58 -16.21
CA ARG A 234 1.46 2.07 -15.58
C ARG A 234 0.72 3.15 -14.80
N GLN A 235 1.43 3.97 -14.01
CA GLN A 235 0.83 5.08 -13.27
C GLN A 235 0.21 6.14 -14.19
N HIS A 236 0.70 6.25 -15.43
CA HIS A 236 0.13 7.13 -16.47
C HIS A 236 -0.94 6.45 -17.33
N GLY A 237 -1.36 5.23 -16.98
CA GLY A 237 -2.43 4.51 -17.65
C GLY A 237 -1.99 3.64 -18.83
N HIS A 238 -0.69 3.39 -19.00
CA HIS A 238 -0.16 2.49 -20.00
C HIS A 238 0.07 1.10 -19.41
N LEU A 239 -0.23 0.05 -20.16
CA LEU A 239 0.01 -1.34 -19.71
C LEU A 239 1.39 -1.84 -20.13
N TYR A 240 2.01 -1.22 -21.13
CA TYR A 240 3.29 -1.61 -21.73
C TYR A 240 4.09 -0.40 -22.18
N LEU A 241 5.35 -0.63 -22.49
CA LEU A 241 6.19 0.26 -23.30
C LEU A 241 6.69 -0.50 -24.52
N GLU A 242 6.91 0.22 -25.62
CA GLU A 242 7.65 -0.30 -26.77
C GLU A 242 9.13 -0.41 -26.42
N VAL A 243 9.85 -1.36 -27.04
CA VAL A 243 11.27 -1.64 -26.76
C VAL A 243 12.12 -0.36 -26.73
N ASN A 244 12.00 0.49 -27.76
CA ASN A 244 12.78 1.73 -27.83
C ASN A 244 12.38 2.75 -26.75
N ALA A 245 11.10 2.81 -26.40
CA ALA A 245 10.62 3.70 -25.34
C ALA A 245 11.19 3.26 -23.98
N LEU A 246 11.11 1.96 -23.65
CA LEU A 246 11.67 1.43 -22.41
C LEU A 246 13.17 1.71 -22.30
N ILE A 247 13.95 1.45 -23.35
CA ILE A 247 15.39 1.72 -23.35
C ILE A 247 15.67 3.21 -23.14
N THR A 248 14.93 4.09 -23.82
CA THR A 248 15.13 5.55 -23.74
C THR A 248 14.80 6.07 -22.34
N GLU A 249 13.66 5.67 -21.77
CA GLU A 249 13.26 6.09 -20.42
C GLU A 249 14.23 5.53 -19.35
N SER A 250 14.66 4.28 -19.50
CA SER A 250 15.66 3.68 -18.61
C SER A 250 16.97 4.43 -18.64
N LEU A 251 17.49 4.76 -19.82
CA LEU A 251 18.70 5.56 -19.98
C LEU A 251 18.55 6.97 -19.39
N GLN A 252 17.38 7.57 -19.49
CA GLN A 252 17.10 8.85 -18.86
C GLN A 252 17.18 8.76 -17.33
N PHE A 253 16.58 7.74 -16.72
CA PHE A 253 16.69 7.51 -15.27
C PHE A 253 18.13 7.26 -14.82
N LEU A 254 18.87 6.45 -15.57
CA LEU A 254 20.24 6.03 -15.25
C LEU A 254 21.25 7.19 -15.40
N ASN A 255 21.12 8.00 -16.44
CA ASN A 255 22.15 8.94 -16.85
C ASN A 255 21.89 10.40 -16.44
N GLU A 256 20.62 10.80 -16.22
CA GLU A 256 20.31 12.16 -15.79
C GLU A 256 21.08 12.60 -14.52
N PRO A 257 21.25 11.74 -13.49
CA PRO A 257 22.00 12.12 -12.30
C PRO A 257 23.53 12.00 -12.45
N ILE A 258 24.06 11.58 -13.62
CA ILE A 258 25.49 11.34 -13.85
C ILE A 258 26.06 12.38 -14.81
N PRO A 259 26.82 13.37 -14.32
CA PRO A 259 27.32 14.47 -15.15
C PRO A 259 28.49 14.06 -16.07
N LEU A 260 29.22 12.98 -15.72
CA LEU A 260 30.41 12.54 -16.47
C LEU A 260 30.04 11.53 -17.56
N PRO A 261 30.18 11.87 -18.86
CA PRO A 261 29.77 10.96 -19.96
C PRO A 261 30.40 9.58 -19.92
N GLN A 262 31.66 9.46 -19.46
CA GLN A 262 32.37 8.18 -19.35
C GLN A 262 31.77 7.23 -18.27
N MET A 263 31.00 7.78 -17.34
CA MET A 263 30.34 7.02 -16.27
C MET A 263 28.85 6.75 -16.57
N GLN A 264 28.39 7.20 -17.74
CA GLN A 264 27.01 6.95 -18.16
C GLN A 264 26.83 5.53 -18.70
N VAL A 265 25.71 4.91 -18.34
CA VAL A 265 25.30 3.62 -18.86
C VAL A 265 25.01 3.73 -20.34
N ARG A 266 25.54 2.79 -21.14
CA ARG A 266 25.38 2.75 -22.58
C ARG A 266 24.11 1.98 -22.97
N ARG A 267 23.57 2.29 -24.12
CA ARG A 267 22.39 1.61 -24.67
C ARG A 267 22.58 0.07 -24.73
N ALA A 268 23.77 -0.39 -25.14
CA ALA A 268 24.07 -1.81 -25.23
C ALA A 268 23.96 -2.55 -23.89
N GLU A 269 24.28 -1.91 -22.77
CA GLU A 269 24.14 -2.49 -21.42
C GLU A 269 22.67 -2.67 -21.02
N VAL A 270 21.82 -1.69 -21.38
CA VAL A 270 20.38 -1.79 -21.16
C VAL A 270 19.76 -2.86 -22.05
N GLU A 271 20.17 -2.95 -23.34
CA GLU A 271 19.71 -3.99 -24.27
C GLU A 271 20.10 -5.40 -23.81
N GLN A 272 21.35 -5.56 -23.33
CA GLN A 272 21.81 -6.83 -22.77
C GLN A 272 21.00 -7.23 -21.53
N LYS A 273 20.74 -6.25 -20.64
CA LYS A 273 19.93 -6.53 -19.44
C LYS A 273 18.47 -6.84 -19.81
N LEU A 274 17.91 -6.16 -20.81
CA LEU A 274 16.57 -6.44 -21.33
C LEU A 274 16.46 -7.88 -21.84
N GLN A 275 17.45 -8.34 -22.60
CA GLN A 275 17.48 -9.71 -23.09
C GLN A 275 17.49 -10.71 -21.94
N GLN A 276 18.36 -10.50 -20.92
CA GLN A 276 18.39 -11.34 -19.72
C GLN A 276 17.04 -11.36 -19.00
N MET A 277 16.42 -10.20 -18.77
CA MET A 277 15.12 -10.11 -18.11
C MET A 277 14.00 -10.85 -18.88
N ALA A 278 14.08 -10.86 -20.22
CA ALA A 278 13.14 -11.63 -21.05
C ALA A 278 13.39 -13.15 -20.92
N GLU A 279 14.65 -13.60 -20.90
CA GLU A 279 15.02 -15.00 -20.68
C GLU A 279 14.60 -15.49 -19.29
N ASP A 280 14.73 -14.65 -18.27
CA ASP A 280 14.32 -14.93 -16.89
C ASP A 280 12.80 -14.78 -16.63
N ASN A 281 12.01 -14.44 -17.66
CA ASN A 281 10.58 -14.16 -17.60
C ASN A 281 10.19 -13.01 -16.63
N GLU A 282 11.09 -12.09 -16.38
CA GLU A 282 10.83 -10.88 -15.59
C GLU A 282 10.11 -9.79 -16.40
N ILE A 283 10.14 -9.89 -17.72
CA ILE A 283 9.41 -9.07 -18.70
C ILE A 283 8.78 -9.98 -19.74
N VAL A 284 7.53 -9.69 -20.11
CA VAL A 284 6.84 -10.37 -21.22
C VAL A 284 6.90 -9.49 -22.46
N SER A 285 7.32 -10.07 -23.58
CA SER A 285 7.33 -9.41 -24.89
C SER A 285 6.20 -9.96 -25.78
N ASP A 286 5.32 -9.07 -26.23
CA ASP A 286 4.25 -9.38 -27.18
C ASP A 286 4.24 -8.35 -28.31
N GLY A 287 4.63 -8.78 -29.52
CA GLY A 287 4.64 -7.93 -30.71
C GLY A 287 5.47 -6.64 -30.58
N GLY A 288 6.59 -6.67 -29.84
CA GLY A 288 7.45 -5.51 -29.57
C GLY A 288 6.99 -4.63 -28.41
N ARG A 289 5.93 -5.01 -27.72
CA ARG A 289 5.41 -4.42 -26.49
C ARG A 289 5.97 -5.17 -25.30
N LEU A 290 6.48 -4.46 -24.33
CA LEU A 290 7.12 -5.00 -23.14
C LEU A 290 6.25 -4.73 -21.92
N TYR A 291 5.90 -5.78 -21.20
CA TYR A 291 5.01 -5.75 -20.06
C TYR A 291 5.69 -6.28 -18.81
N LEU A 292 5.26 -5.81 -17.66
CA LEU A 292 5.41 -6.57 -16.42
C LEU A 292 4.52 -7.83 -16.46
N PRO A 293 5.00 -9.01 -16.06
CA PRO A 293 4.27 -10.27 -16.23
C PRO A 293 2.85 -10.25 -15.63
N HIS A 294 2.70 -9.70 -14.43
CA HIS A 294 1.38 -9.62 -13.78
C HIS A 294 0.41 -8.69 -14.52
N ILE A 295 0.89 -7.62 -15.16
CA ILE A 295 0.07 -6.71 -15.97
C ILE A 295 -0.37 -7.38 -17.26
N PHE A 296 0.54 -8.11 -17.92
CA PHE A 296 0.20 -8.88 -19.12
C PHE A 296 -0.89 -9.91 -18.82
N MET A 297 -0.75 -10.66 -17.72
CA MET A 297 -1.77 -11.64 -17.31
C MET A 297 -3.12 -10.98 -17.01
N GLN A 298 -3.13 -9.83 -16.34
CA GLN A 298 -4.35 -9.06 -16.09
C GLN A 298 -5.03 -8.61 -17.40
N GLU A 299 -4.26 -8.16 -18.39
CA GLU A 299 -4.79 -7.79 -19.71
C GLU A 299 -5.41 -9.01 -20.42
N VAL A 300 -4.69 -10.13 -20.46
CA VAL A 300 -5.14 -11.39 -21.08
C VAL A 300 -6.42 -11.91 -20.41
N GLU A 301 -6.46 -11.97 -19.09
CA GLU A 301 -7.63 -12.42 -18.33
C GLU A 301 -8.83 -11.49 -18.55
N THR A 302 -8.60 -10.18 -18.55
CA THR A 302 -9.66 -9.19 -18.79
C THR A 302 -10.20 -9.32 -20.21
N ALA A 303 -9.32 -9.47 -21.19
CA ALA A 303 -9.72 -9.69 -22.59
C ALA A 303 -10.50 -10.99 -22.77
N ALA A 304 -10.08 -12.07 -22.13
CA ALA A 304 -10.79 -13.36 -22.18
C ALA A 304 -12.19 -13.27 -21.56
N LYS A 305 -12.34 -12.61 -20.40
CA LYS A 305 -13.64 -12.38 -19.76
C LYS A 305 -14.54 -11.50 -20.62
N ALA A 306 -14.02 -10.42 -21.18
CA ALA A 306 -14.77 -9.54 -22.07
C ALA A 306 -15.21 -10.28 -23.35
N ALA A 307 -14.35 -11.09 -23.94
CA ALA A 307 -14.68 -11.91 -25.10
C ALA A 307 -15.79 -12.93 -24.77
N ALA A 308 -15.72 -13.61 -23.63
CA ALA A 308 -16.75 -14.52 -23.17
C ALA A 308 -18.12 -13.82 -23.04
N MET A 309 -18.17 -12.64 -22.43
CA MET A 309 -19.41 -11.85 -22.32
C MET A 309 -19.97 -11.42 -23.68
N LEU A 310 -19.09 -11.12 -24.65
CA LEU A 310 -19.51 -10.72 -26.01
C LEU A 310 -19.99 -11.91 -26.87
N MET A 311 -19.46 -13.12 -26.61
CA MET A 311 -19.84 -14.35 -27.31
C MET A 311 -21.11 -14.99 -26.77
N GLU A 312 -21.51 -14.66 -25.57
CA GLU A 312 -22.74 -15.15 -24.98
C GLU A 312 -23.95 -14.60 -25.74
N HIS A 313 -24.76 -15.52 -26.26
CA HIS A 313 -25.94 -15.15 -27.05
C HIS A 313 -27.04 -14.58 -26.16
N THR A 314 -27.34 -13.31 -26.34
CA THR A 314 -28.52 -12.68 -25.75
C THR A 314 -29.73 -12.77 -26.71
N ALA A 315 -30.90 -13.01 -26.15
CA ALA A 315 -32.14 -12.95 -26.94
C ALA A 315 -32.34 -11.52 -27.51
N LYS A 316 -32.70 -11.40 -28.75
CA LYS A 316 -33.07 -10.08 -29.32
C LYS A 316 -34.30 -9.55 -28.61
N ILE A 317 -34.15 -8.43 -27.93
CA ILE A 317 -35.21 -7.74 -27.21
C ILE A 317 -35.68 -6.57 -28.09
N ASP A 318 -36.96 -6.51 -28.40
CA ASP A 318 -37.54 -5.33 -29.09
C ASP A 318 -37.68 -4.18 -28.08
N VAL A 319 -36.84 -3.19 -28.23
CA VAL A 319 -36.80 -1.99 -27.39
C VAL A 319 -37.60 -0.82 -27.96
N THR A 320 -38.22 -0.98 -29.12
CA THR A 320 -38.89 0.11 -29.86
C THR A 320 -39.99 0.79 -29.04
N LEU A 321 -40.93 0.00 -28.55
CA LEU A 321 -42.02 0.52 -27.70
C LEU A 321 -41.54 1.07 -26.36
N PRO A 322 -40.70 0.34 -25.57
CA PRO A 322 -40.14 0.89 -24.33
C PRO A 322 -39.36 2.18 -24.53
N LEU A 323 -38.56 2.28 -25.58
CA LEU A 323 -37.79 3.48 -25.89
C LEU A 323 -38.68 4.70 -26.21
N GLU A 324 -39.74 4.50 -27.01
CA GLU A 324 -40.69 5.58 -27.30
C GLU A 324 -41.45 6.02 -26.04
N GLN A 325 -41.87 5.10 -25.18
CA GLN A 325 -42.46 5.43 -23.88
C GLN A 325 -41.53 6.27 -23.01
N VAL A 326 -40.23 5.92 -22.95
CA VAL A 326 -39.21 6.66 -22.19
C VAL A 326 -38.97 8.04 -22.78
N LYS A 327 -38.90 8.16 -24.14
CA LYS A 327 -38.77 9.46 -24.80
C LYS A 327 -39.93 10.39 -24.46
N GLN A 328 -41.17 9.89 -24.51
CA GLN A 328 -42.37 10.66 -24.15
C GLN A 328 -42.37 11.02 -22.65
N LYS A 329 -42.14 10.05 -21.76
CA LYS A 329 -42.14 10.25 -20.29
C LYS A 329 -41.15 11.29 -19.85
N LEU A 330 -39.94 11.29 -20.43
CA LEU A 330 -38.83 12.13 -20.03
C LEU A 330 -38.63 13.38 -20.89
N GLY A 331 -39.44 13.57 -21.96
CA GLY A 331 -39.29 14.67 -22.91
C GLY A 331 -37.94 14.61 -23.66
N LEU A 332 -37.43 13.42 -23.98
CA LEU A 332 -36.11 13.25 -24.56
C LEU A 332 -36.17 13.22 -26.11
N HIS A 333 -35.30 14.01 -26.71
CA HIS A 333 -35.04 13.96 -28.16
C HIS A 333 -33.69 13.26 -28.40
N LEU A 334 -33.73 11.96 -28.69
CA LEU A 334 -32.53 11.18 -28.94
C LEU A 334 -32.22 11.15 -30.45
N THR A 335 -30.96 11.36 -30.81
CA THR A 335 -30.48 11.14 -32.18
C THR A 335 -30.51 9.65 -32.52
N LYS A 336 -30.41 9.31 -33.79
CA LYS A 336 -30.34 7.91 -34.28
C LYS A 336 -29.21 7.14 -33.58
N ARG A 337 -28.00 7.77 -33.39
CA ARG A 337 -26.87 7.15 -32.70
C ARG A 337 -27.13 6.92 -31.21
N GLN A 338 -27.77 7.89 -30.54
CA GLN A 338 -28.14 7.76 -29.14
C GLN A 338 -29.21 6.66 -28.93
N SER A 339 -30.24 6.59 -29.83
CA SER A 339 -31.22 5.49 -29.79
C SER A 339 -30.55 4.14 -30.00
N ARG A 340 -29.63 4.04 -30.98
CA ARG A 340 -28.85 2.81 -31.18
C ARG A 340 -27.99 2.41 -29.99
N SER A 341 -27.45 3.38 -29.25
CA SER A 341 -26.72 3.06 -28.02
C SER A 341 -27.61 2.41 -26.95
N VAL A 342 -28.88 2.82 -26.84
CA VAL A 342 -29.86 2.19 -25.94
C VAL A 342 -30.16 0.76 -26.36
N GLU A 343 -30.42 0.55 -27.69
CA GLU A 343 -30.66 -0.77 -28.27
C GLU A 343 -29.49 -1.72 -27.97
N VAL A 344 -28.24 -1.30 -28.28
CA VAL A 344 -27.02 -2.10 -28.04
C VAL A 344 -26.85 -2.46 -26.59
N ALA A 345 -27.14 -1.52 -25.66
CA ALA A 345 -27.05 -1.77 -24.23
C ALA A 345 -28.04 -2.84 -23.73
N MET A 346 -29.18 -3.03 -24.44
CA MET A 346 -30.16 -4.08 -24.14
C MET A 346 -29.86 -5.40 -24.86
N GLU A 347 -29.18 -5.33 -26.02
CA GLU A 347 -28.86 -6.49 -26.85
C GLU A 347 -27.58 -7.21 -26.48
N ARG A 348 -26.69 -6.57 -25.67
CA ARG A 348 -25.34 -7.06 -25.41
C ARG A 348 -25.05 -7.14 -23.92
N ASN A 349 -24.36 -8.21 -23.49
CA ASN A 349 -23.89 -8.35 -22.11
C ASN A 349 -22.78 -7.36 -21.75
N LEU A 350 -22.05 -6.85 -22.75
CA LEU A 350 -21.05 -5.82 -22.57
C LEU A 350 -21.20 -4.76 -23.66
N SER A 351 -21.30 -3.50 -23.27
CA SER A 351 -21.32 -2.37 -24.18
C SER A 351 -20.52 -1.19 -23.65
N ILE A 352 -19.87 -0.45 -24.56
CA ILE A 352 -19.07 0.73 -24.23
C ILE A 352 -19.64 1.92 -24.98
N ILE A 353 -20.04 2.97 -24.24
CA ILE A 353 -20.58 4.21 -24.80
C ILE A 353 -19.55 5.31 -24.61
N THR A 354 -19.00 5.81 -25.72
CA THR A 354 -18.03 6.89 -25.75
C THR A 354 -18.57 8.15 -26.38
N GLY A 355 -17.97 9.27 -26.09
CA GLY A 355 -18.32 10.55 -26.70
C GLY A 355 -17.66 11.74 -25.99
N GLY A 356 -17.49 12.85 -26.69
CA GLY A 356 -16.93 14.09 -26.15
C GLY A 356 -17.83 14.75 -25.09
N PRO A 357 -17.36 15.84 -24.46
CA PRO A 357 -18.19 16.66 -23.57
C PRO A 357 -19.43 17.17 -24.32
N GLY A 358 -20.60 17.19 -23.65
CA GLY A 358 -21.83 17.72 -24.22
C GLY A 358 -22.56 16.84 -25.24
N THR A 359 -22.07 15.64 -25.59
CA THR A 359 -22.69 14.74 -26.57
C THR A 359 -23.94 14.02 -26.05
N GLY A 360 -24.40 14.31 -24.84
CA GLY A 360 -25.60 13.73 -24.28
C GLY A 360 -25.42 12.32 -23.67
N LYS A 361 -24.21 11.90 -23.32
CA LYS A 361 -23.96 10.59 -22.68
C LYS A 361 -24.84 10.34 -21.45
N THR A 362 -25.06 11.34 -20.62
CA THR A 362 -25.91 11.26 -19.43
C THR A 362 -27.38 11.08 -19.79
N THR A 363 -27.84 11.71 -20.91
CA THR A 363 -29.19 11.56 -21.43
C THR A 363 -29.42 10.14 -21.94
N VAL A 364 -28.44 9.58 -22.67
CA VAL A 364 -28.46 8.18 -23.13
C VAL A 364 -28.48 7.23 -21.93
N LEU A 365 -27.63 7.48 -20.91
CA LEU A 365 -27.59 6.66 -19.72
C LEU A 365 -28.93 6.62 -18.97
N LYS A 366 -29.60 7.79 -18.85
CA LYS A 366 -30.94 7.89 -18.26
C LYS A 366 -31.97 7.09 -19.05
N ALA A 367 -31.92 7.17 -20.39
CA ALA A 367 -32.78 6.39 -21.26
C ALA A 367 -32.54 4.88 -21.11
N ILE A 368 -31.27 4.44 -21.05
CA ILE A 368 -30.89 3.04 -20.81
C ILE A 368 -31.51 2.52 -19.50
N ILE A 369 -31.34 3.25 -18.40
CA ILE A 369 -31.85 2.84 -17.08
C ILE A 369 -33.38 2.69 -17.12
N GLU A 370 -34.09 3.67 -17.69
CA GLU A 370 -35.55 3.63 -17.73
C GLU A 370 -36.09 2.54 -18.66
N VAL A 371 -35.46 2.32 -19.84
CA VAL A 371 -35.82 1.21 -20.74
C VAL A 371 -35.58 -0.12 -20.05
N TYR A 372 -34.42 -0.30 -19.37
CA TYR A 372 -34.12 -1.53 -18.64
C TYR A 372 -35.15 -1.80 -17.51
N ARG A 373 -35.59 -0.76 -16.80
CA ARG A 373 -36.63 -0.88 -15.76
C ARG A 373 -37.99 -1.32 -16.32
N ILE A 374 -38.33 -0.86 -17.52
CA ILE A 374 -39.57 -1.29 -18.16
C ILE A 374 -39.50 -2.76 -18.57
N LEU A 375 -38.36 -3.18 -19.11
CA LEU A 375 -38.15 -4.55 -19.57
C LEU A 375 -37.96 -5.54 -18.40
N HIS A 376 -37.30 -5.10 -17.34
CA HIS A 376 -36.89 -5.93 -16.23
C HIS A 376 -37.19 -5.26 -14.85
N PRO A 377 -38.50 -5.14 -14.47
CA PRO A 377 -38.91 -4.34 -13.31
C PRO A 377 -38.45 -4.90 -11.99
N LYS A 378 -38.02 -6.16 -11.91
CA LYS A 378 -37.55 -6.83 -10.68
C LYS A 378 -36.02 -6.86 -10.56
N ASN A 379 -35.31 -6.52 -11.63
CA ASN A 379 -33.87 -6.65 -11.67
C ASN A 379 -33.16 -5.50 -10.95
N ARG A 380 -32.01 -5.82 -10.35
CA ARG A 380 -31.20 -4.86 -9.62
C ARG A 380 -30.23 -4.13 -10.55
N ILE A 381 -30.38 -2.81 -10.65
CA ILE A 381 -29.47 -1.92 -11.35
C ILE A 381 -28.50 -1.29 -10.35
N VAL A 382 -27.20 -1.34 -10.62
CA VAL A 382 -26.17 -0.67 -9.83
C VAL A 382 -25.38 0.28 -10.71
N LEU A 383 -25.19 1.50 -10.21
CA LEU A 383 -24.31 2.50 -10.82
C LEU A 383 -22.99 2.55 -10.09
N ALA A 384 -21.86 2.57 -10.81
CA ALA A 384 -20.55 2.69 -10.22
C ALA A 384 -19.66 3.69 -10.97
N ALA A 385 -18.77 4.37 -10.25
CA ALA A 385 -17.85 5.32 -10.84
C ALA A 385 -16.48 5.27 -10.12
N PRO A 386 -15.39 5.68 -10.77
CA PRO A 386 -14.06 5.65 -10.18
C PRO A 386 -13.92 6.54 -8.93
N THR A 387 -14.64 7.65 -8.87
CA THR A 387 -14.53 8.64 -7.77
C THR A 387 -15.87 8.97 -7.16
N GLY A 388 -15.88 9.36 -5.87
CA GLY A 388 -17.09 9.77 -5.16
C GLY A 388 -17.78 11.00 -5.78
N LYS A 389 -17.03 11.91 -6.41
CA LYS A 389 -17.60 13.05 -7.15
C LYS A 389 -18.32 12.59 -8.41
N ALA A 390 -17.75 11.63 -9.13
CA ALA A 390 -18.36 11.07 -10.34
C ALA A 390 -19.60 10.24 -10.00
N SER A 391 -19.56 9.41 -8.95
CA SER A 391 -20.72 8.62 -8.51
C SER A 391 -21.90 9.51 -8.11
N ARG A 392 -21.65 10.56 -7.33
CA ARG A 392 -22.71 11.54 -6.94
C ARG A 392 -23.32 12.22 -8.16
N ARG A 393 -22.49 12.66 -9.13
CA ARG A 393 -22.98 13.25 -10.39
C ARG A 393 -23.81 12.27 -11.19
N MET A 394 -23.38 11.00 -11.25
CA MET A 394 -24.12 9.94 -11.95
C MET A 394 -25.48 9.72 -11.29
N ALA A 395 -25.56 9.59 -9.97
CA ALA A 395 -26.82 9.47 -9.24
C ALA A 395 -27.76 10.64 -9.50
N GLN A 396 -27.30 11.88 -9.34
CA GLN A 396 -28.08 13.09 -9.58
C GLN A 396 -28.62 13.18 -11.01
N SER A 397 -27.76 12.87 -11.98
CA SER A 397 -28.09 13.02 -13.41
C SER A 397 -29.05 11.93 -13.91
N THR A 398 -29.03 10.74 -13.32
CA THR A 398 -29.90 9.62 -13.70
C THR A 398 -31.19 9.54 -12.88
N GLY A 399 -31.27 10.26 -11.78
CA GLY A 399 -32.39 10.17 -10.83
C GLY A 399 -32.36 8.88 -9.99
N MET A 400 -31.24 8.18 -9.98
CA MET A 400 -31.01 7.03 -9.08
C MET A 400 -30.69 7.53 -7.66
N LEU A 401 -31.18 6.83 -6.65
CA LEU A 401 -30.93 7.19 -5.26
C LEU A 401 -29.46 7.06 -4.87
N GLU A 402 -28.79 6.04 -5.43
CA GLU A 402 -27.40 5.72 -5.07
C GLU A 402 -26.57 5.36 -6.32
N ALA A 403 -25.33 5.82 -6.32
CA ALA A 403 -24.25 5.32 -7.17
C ALA A 403 -23.02 5.13 -6.29
N LEU A 404 -22.35 4.01 -6.43
CA LEU A 404 -21.21 3.60 -5.62
C LEU A 404 -19.88 4.04 -6.27
N THR A 405 -18.82 4.14 -5.47
CA THR A 405 -17.48 4.12 -6.05
C THR A 405 -17.10 2.66 -6.40
N LEU A 406 -16.25 2.46 -7.42
CA LEU A 406 -15.74 1.13 -7.74
C LEU A 406 -15.09 0.46 -6.53
N HIS A 407 -14.33 1.21 -5.72
CA HIS A 407 -13.76 0.72 -4.46
C HIS A 407 -14.83 0.20 -3.49
N SER A 408 -15.91 0.96 -3.31
CA SER A 408 -17.02 0.55 -2.44
C SER A 408 -17.76 -0.68 -2.98
N LEU A 409 -18.04 -0.70 -4.29
CA LEU A 409 -18.73 -1.82 -4.94
C LEU A 409 -17.93 -3.11 -4.82
N LEU A 410 -16.62 -3.04 -5.06
CA LEU A 410 -15.71 -4.20 -4.99
C LEU A 410 -15.22 -4.51 -3.57
N GLY A 411 -15.50 -3.64 -2.59
CA GLY A 411 -15.05 -3.81 -1.21
C GLY A 411 -13.55 -3.62 -1.05
N LEU A 412 -12.94 -2.78 -1.90
CA LEU A 412 -11.52 -2.47 -1.83
C LEU A 412 -11.25 -1.52 -0.64
N GLN A 413 -10.23 -1.85 0.17
CA GLN A 413 -9.68 -0.98 1.19
C GLN A 413 -8.24 -0.63 0.79
N GLY A 414 -8.04 0.57 0.26
CA GLY A 414 -6.79 0.93 -0.43
C GLY A 414 -6.63 0.13 -1.73
N ASP A 415 -5.46 -0.46 -1.92
CA ASP A 415 -5.14 -1.28 -3.10
C ASP A 415 -5.56 -2.76 -2.93
N PHE A 416 -6.19 -3.12 -1.81
CA PHE A 416 -6.53 -4.51 -1.46
C PHE A 416 -8.04 -4.75 -1.44
N CYS A 417 -8.47 -5.86 -2.01
CA CYS A 417 -9.82 -6.39 -1.83
C CYS A 417 -9.93 -7.08 -0.46
N SER A 418 -11.01 -6.84 0.27
CA SER A 418 -11.26 -7.61 1.51
C SER A 418 -11.41 -9.09 1.15
N LYS A 419 -10.70 -9.99 1.86
CA LYS A 419 -10.72 -11.44 1.61
C LYS A 419 -12.13 -12.01 1.51
N ASP A 420 -13.08 -11.47 2.26
CA ASP A 420 -14.48 -11.92 2.28
C ASP A 420 -15.27 -11.61 0.99
N LYS A 421 -14.76 -10.73 0.12
CA LYS A 421 -15.44 -10.34 -1.13
C LYS A 421 -14.75 -10.83 -2.39
N GLN A 422 -13.51 -11.35 -2.30
CA GLN A 422 -12.75 -11.80 -3.48
C GLN A 422 -13.43 -12.92 -4.28
N ASP A 423 -14.19 -13.79 -3.62
CA ASP A 423 -14.77 -14.98 -4.23
C ASP A 423 -16.30 -14.91 -4.38
N LYS A 424 -16.96 -13.81 -4.03
CA LYS A 424 -18.40 -13.68 -4.16
C LYS A 424 -18.77 -12.85 -5.39
N PRO A 425 -19.55 -13.41 -6.32
CA PRO A 425 -20.03 -12.64 -7.48
C PRO A 425 -20.90 -11.47 -7.00
N LEU A 426 -20.81 -10.36 -7.73
CA LEU A 426 -21.65 -9.21 -7.47
C LEU A 426 -23.13 -9.59 -7.68
N GLN A 427 -23.95 -9.28 -6.69
CA GLN A 427 -25.41 -9.48 -6.76
C GLN A 427 -26.06 -8.34 -7.54
N VAL A 428 -25.84 -8.33 -8.86
CA VAL A 428 -26.26 -7.25 -9.76
C VAL A 428 -26.71 -7.86 -11.08
N ASP A 429 -27.87 -7.43 -11.58
CA ASP A 429 -28.37 -7.85 -12.89
C ASP A 429 -27.92 -6.91 -14.00
N PHE A 430 -27.76 -5.61 -13.71
CA PHE A 430 -27.30 -4.59 -14.64
C PHE A 430 -26.36 -3.60 -13.95
N LEU A 431 -25.11 -3.58 -14.39
CA LEU A 431 -24.07 -2.70 -13.87
C LEU A 431 -23.72 -1.61 -14.89
N ILE A 432 -23.66 -0.37 -14.44
CA ILE A 432 -23.29 0.78 -15.26
C ILE A 432 -22.17 1.55 -14.59
#